data_5d0837f4982192e2861d4bcc82d1c95c
#
_entry.id   5d0837f4982192e2861d4bcc82d1c95c
#
_cell.length_a   1.000
_cell.length_b   1.000
_cell.length_c   1.000
_cell.angle_alpha   90.00
_cell.angle_beta   90.00
_cell.angle_gamma   90.00
#
_symmetry.space_group_name_H-M   'P 1'
#
loop_
_entity.id
_entity.type
_entity.pdbx_description
1 polymer ?
#
loop_
_entity_poly.entity_id
_entity_poly.type
_entity_poly.pdbx_seq_one_letter_code
_entity_poly.pdbx_strand_id
1 'polypeptide(L)' 'MANTFIICNNENEIKSNMSCWGNYTFELSTEDIMALLKGKTLATDNGEYGIFIKLEDKNAEN' A
#
# COMPACT_ATOMS: atom_id res chain seq x y z
N MET A 1 -1.28 -12.91 6.51
CA MET A 1 -0.85 -11.93 7.51
C MET A 1 -0.69 -10.57 6.86
N ALA A 2 -1.21 -9.55 7.48
CA ALA A 2 -1.18 -8.21 6.91
C ALA A 2 0.12 -7.51 7.26
N ASN A 3 0.57 -6.64 6.36
CA ASN A 3 1.69 -5.78 6.64
C ASN A 3 1.30 -4.72 7.67
N THR A 4 2.29 -4.27 8.42
CA THR A 4 2.08 -3.23 9.40
C THR A 4 2.59 -1.92 8.82
N PHE A 5 1.76 -0.89 8.91
CA PHE A 5 2.10 0.42 8.36
C PHE A 5 2.19 1.44 9.48
N ILE A 6 3.13 2.36 9.33
CA ILE A 6 3.26 3.48 10.24
C ILE A 6 2.42 4.62 9.68
N ILE A 7 1.57 5.18 10.50
CA ILE A 7 0.70 6.27 10.08
C ILE A 7 1.41 7.58 10.36
N CYS A 8 1.57 8.39 9.32
CA CYS A 8 2.25 9.67 9.42
C CYS A 8 1.54 10.68 8.52
N ASN A 9 1.82 11.95 8.74
CA ASN A 9 1.20 12.99 7.91
C ASN A 9 1.82 13.04 6.52
N ASN A 10 3.10 12.78 6.44
CA ASN A 10 3.78 12.71 5.15
C ASN A 10 5.08 11.93 5.35
N GLU A 11 5.70 11.56 4.24
CA GLU A 11 6.87 10.70 4.30
C GLU A 11 8.08 11.34 4.96
N ASN A 12 8.15 12.66 5.00
CA ASN A 12 9.29 13.33 5.60
C ASN A 12 9.40 13.11 7.10
N GLU A 13 8.29 12.75 7.75
CA GLU A 13 8.28 12.54 9.19
C GLU A 13 9.08 11.31 9.60
N ILE A 14 9.10 10.30 8.75
CA ILE A 14 9.71 9.02 9.14
C ILE A 14 10.83 8.61 8.18
N LYS A 15 11.08 9.38 7.13
CA LYS A 15 12.01 8.98 6.09
C LYS A 15 13.41 8.72 6.62
N SER A 16 13.86 9.55 7.54
CA SER A 16 15.21 9.41 8.10
C SER A 16 15.32 8.23 9.05
N ASN A 17 14.19 7.70 9.50
CA ASN A 17 14.18 6.58 10.43
C ASN A 17 14.04 5.24 9.73
N MET A 18 13.84 5.26 8.41
CA MET A 18 13.68 4.02 7.67
C MET A 18 15.03 3.52 7.19
N SER A 19 15.28 2.25 7.44
CA SER A 19 16.53 1.61 7.06
C SER A 19 16.32 0.89 5.73
N CYS A 20 16.39 1.65 4.65
CA CYS A 20 16.16 1.08 3.33
C CYS A 20 17.01 1.81 2.30
N TRP A 21 17.20 1.16 1.14
CA TRP A 21 18.01 1.71 0.07
C TRP A 21 17.32 2.83 -0.68
N GLY A 22 16.02 2.82 -0.68
CA GLY A 22 15.24 3.83 -1.38
C GLY A 22 13.79 3.69 -1.02
N ASN A 23 12.96 4.48 -1.66
CA ASN A 23 11.54 4.41 -1.39
C ASN A 23 10.75 4.70 -2.66
N TYR A 24 9.54 4.22 -2.67
CA TYR A 24 8.58 4.48 -3.74
C TYR A 24 7.30 5.01 -3.11
N THR A 25 6.69 5.95 -3.80
CA THR A 25 5.41 6.49 -3.36
C THR A 25 4.37 6.20 -4.43
N PHE A 26 3.28 5.58 -4.03
CA PHE A 26 2.17 5.32 -4.93
C PHE A 26 0.96 6.08 -4.43
N GLU A 27 0.37 6.87 -5.31
CA GLU A 27 -0.79 7.66 -4.94
C GLU A 27 -2.04 6.97 -5.42
N LEU A 28 -3.03 6.94 -4.57
CA LEU A 28 -4.30 6.31 -4.88
C LEU A 28 -5.36 7.36 -5.12
N SER A 29 -6.12 7.19 -6.18
CA SER A 29 -7.24 8.06 -6.45
C SER A 29 -8.45 7.64 -5.64
N THR A 30 -9.48 8.47 -5.65
CA THR A 30 -10.73 8.10 -4.99
C THR A 30 -11.29 6.82 -5.60
N GLU A 31 -11.19 6.68 -6.92
CA GLU A 31 -11.66 5.48 -7.60
C GLU A 31 -10.89 4.24 -7.14
N ASP A 32 -9.57 4.41 -6.94
CA ASP A 32 -8.76 3.30 -6.46
C ASP A 32 -9.19 2.85 -5.09
N ILE A 33 -9.44 3.82 -4.21
CA ILE A 33 -9.90 3.51 -2.85
C ILE A 33 -11.24 2.78 -2.89
N MET A 34 -12.15 3.27 -3.73
CA MET A 34 -13.46 2.64 -3.84
C MET A 34 -13.34 1.23 -4.40
N ALA A 35 -12.42 1.01 -5.33
CA ALA A 35 -12.21 -0.33 -5.87
C ALA A 35 -11.73 -1.28 -4.79
N LEU A 36 -10.81 -0.81 -3.95
CA LEU A 36 -10.34 -1.63 -2.83
C LEU A 36 -11.49 -1.99 -1.90
N LEU A 37 -12.35 -1.03 -1.62
CA LEU A 37 -13.48 -1.28 -0.73
C LEU A 37 -14.46 -2.30 -1.32
N LYS A 38 -14.48 -2.41 -2.64
CA LYS A 38 -15.34 -3.39 -3.31
C LYS A 38 -14.68 -4.76 -3.45
N GLY A 39 -13.48 -4.91 -2.89
CA GLY A 39 -12.80 -6.19 -2.94
C GLY A 39 -11.90 -6.38 -4.15
N LYS A 40 -11.64 -5.32 -4.88
CA LYS A 40 -10.77 -5.40 -6.05
C LYS A 40 -9.31 -5.31 -5.65
N THR A 41 -8.44 -5.68 -6.57
CA THR A 41 -7.01 -5.62 -6.37
C THR A 41 -6.43 -4.57 -7.33
N LEU A 42 -5.58 -3.70 -6.79
CA LEU A 42 -4.88 -2.72 -7.63
C LEU A 42 -3.54 -3.31 -8.03
N ALA A 43 -3.13 -3.06 -9.25
CA ALA A 43 -1.89 -3.61 -9.77
C ALA A 43 -1.06 -2.51 -10.42
N THR A 44 0.23 -2.52 -10.13
CA THR A 44 1.16 -1.64 -10.78
C THR A 44 2.54 -2.29 -10.72
N ASP A 45 3.57 -1.58 -11.15
CA ASP A 45 4.92 -2.09 -11.02
C ASP A 45 5.88 -0.92 -10.86
N ASN A 46 7.11 -1.24 -10.45
CA ASN A 46 8.15 -0.24 -10.32
C ASN A 46 9.27 -0.44 -11.33
N GLY A 47 9.01 -1.26 -12.33
CA GLY A 47 10.00 -1.57 -13.34
C GLY A 47 10.76 -2.85 -13.07
N GLU A 48 10.71 -3.36 -11.87
CA GLU A 48 11.37 -4.61 -11.48
C GLU A 48 10.40 -5.62 -10.93
N TYR A 49 9.49 -5.17 -10.11
CA TYR A 49 8.55 -6.06 -9.42
C TYR A 49 7.14 -5.62 -9.69
N GLY A 50 6.27 -6.61 -9.83
CA GLY A 50 4.85 -6.33 -9.82
C GLY A 50 4.41 -6.02 -8.40
N ILE A 51 3.50 -5.07 -8.27
CA ILE A 51 3.03 -4.64 -6.95
C ILE A 51 1.51 -4.74 -6.95
N PHE A 52 1.00 -5.44 -5.96
CA PHE A 52 -0.44 -5.61 -5.81
C PHE A 52 -0.86 -5.05 -4.47
N ILE A 53 -1.93 -4.27 -4.49
CA ILE A 53 -2.46 -3.64 -3.29
C ILE A 53 -3.88 -4.17 -3.08
N LYS A 54 -4.10 -4.70 -1.90
CA LYS A 54 -5.38 -5.30 -1.56
C LYS A 54 -5.81 -4.81 -0.19
N LEU A 55 -7.11 -4.69 -0.01
CA LEU A 55 -7.64 -4.46 1.32
C LEU A 55 -7.60 -5.79 2.05
N GLU A 56 -7.22 -5.74 3.32
CA GLU A 56 -7.18 -6.96 4.11
C GLU A 56 -8.59 -7.55 4.22
N ASP A 57 -8.71 -8.82 3.87
CA ASP A 57 -10.01 -9.51 3.90
C ASP A 57 -10.09 -10.32 5.18
N LYS A 58 -10.67 -9.72 6.20
CA LYS A 58 -10.79 -10.40 7.48
C LYS A 58 -11.87 -11.48 7.48
N ASN A 59 -12.73 -11.47 6.47
CA ASN A 59 -13.77 -12.47 6.37
C ASN A 59 -13.27 -13.76 5.73
N ALA A 60 -12.11 -13.70 5.09
CA ALA A 60 -11.58 -14.87 4.41
C ALA A 60 -11.25 -16.00 5.38
N GLU A 61 -11.13 -15.67 6.65
CA GLU A 61 -10.79 -16.66 7.66
C GLU A 61 -11.97 -17.47 8.15
N ASN A 62 -13.16 -17.07 7.79
CA ASN A 62 -14.38 -17.74 8.24
C ASN A 62 -14.71 -19.00 7.44
#